data_b77bcb5936153b169e344b47dd8b8ed6
#
_entry.id   b77bcb5936153b169e344b47dd8b8ed6
#
_cell.length_a   1.000
_cell.length_b   1.000
_cell.length_c   1.000
_cell.angle_alpha   90.00
_cell.angle_beta   90.00
_cell.angle_gamma   90.00
#
_symmetry.space_group_name_H-M   'P 1'
#
loop_
_entity.id
_entity.type
_entity.pdbx_description
1 polymer ?
#
loop_
_entity_poly.entity_id
_entity_poly.type
_entity_poly.pdbx_seq_one_letter_code
_entity_poly.pdbx_strand_id
1 'polypeptide(L)'
;MSMAGLTQIALEGVEQLDLYYSSYLPQFFYAMLAPLLLFAITVGISWRVALVLLCCVPLIPLSIIAVSKWAKKIFAKYWGKYTSMGDSFLDSVQGLKELKIFGADAAQHRKMNETSEEFRKITMKVLVMQLASTTIMDLVAYGGAGLGIAMALLSVTRWGLSPIAALFLILVAVDFFLPLRAFGSAFHIAMNGVSAGQKILSLLGQDDPVWGQEAVTDTELKLEGVTFSYDGKRDVLENVTMTFPRHGMTALVGESGCGKSTVVNL
;
A
#
# COMPACT_ATOMS: atom_id res chain seq x y z
N MET A 1 11.65 15.93 1.17
CA MET A 1 10.50 15.18 1.73
C MET A 1 9.99 15.92 2.95
N SER A 2 8.66 16.03 3.21
CA SER A 2 8.16 16.73 4.41
C SER A 2 8.39 15.89 5.67
N MET A 3 8.55 16.55 6.85
CA MET A 3 8.66 15.85 8.14
C MET A 3 7.47 14.93 8.40
N ALA A 4 6.26 15.36 8.04
CA ALA A 4 5.07 14.52 8.14
C ALA A 4 5.17 13.23 7.30
N GLY A 5 5.71 13.32 6.08
CA GLY A 5 5.94 12.15 5.23
C GLY A 5 6.99 11.19 5.80
N LEU A 6 8.04 11.70 6.42
CA LEU A 6 9.04 10.87 7.11
C LEU A 6 8.44 10.15 8.31
N THR A 7 7.68 10.84 9.14
CA THR A 7 6.99 10.26 10.32
C THR A 7 6.00 9.18 9.88
N GLN A 8 5.25 9.42 8.82
CA GLN A 8 4.31 8.43 8.29
C GLN A 8 5.03 7.18 7.79
N ILE A 9 6.14 7.32 7.06
CA ILE A 9 6.93 6.16 6.60
C ILE A 9 7.53 5.40 7.78
N ALA A 10 8.02 6.10 8.80
CA ALA A 10 8.64 5.49 9.99
C ALA A 10 7.62 4.72 10.84
N LEU A 11 6.39 5.19 10.97
CA LEU A 11 5.34 4.55 11.77
C LEU A 11 4.55 3.55 10.93
N GLU A 12 3.77 4.03 9.96
CA GLU A 12 2.89 3.17 9.17
C GLU A 12 3.66 2.26 8.21
N GLY A 13 4.77 2.73 7.64
CA GLY A 13 5.58 1.95 6.71
C GLY A 13 6.21 0.74 7.38
N VAL A 14 6.74 0.90 8.59
CA VAL A 14 7.34 -0.21 9.37
C VAL A 14 6.27 -1.21 9.79
N GLU A 15 5.09 -0.73 10.23
CA GLU A 15 3.96 -1.61 10.58
C GLU A 15 3.48 -2.44 9.36
N GLN A 16 3.43 -1.85 8.17
CA GLN A 16 3.07 -2.58 6.95
C GLN A 16 4.13 -3.63 6.58
N LEU A 17 5.41 -3.37 6.85
CA LEU A 17 6.47 -4.38 6.69
C LEU A 17 6.35 -5.50 7.71
N ASP A 18 6.05 -5.19 8.96
CA ASP A 18 5.82 -6.20 9.99
C ASP A 18 4.67 -7.14 9.60
N LEU A 19 3.54 -6.60 9.16
CA LEU A 19 2.42 -7.38 8.64
C LEU A 19 2.80 -8.23 7.42
N TYR A 20 3.67 -7.73 6.54
CA TYR A 20 4.17 -8.51 5.41
C TYR A 20 4.96 -9.73 5.87
N TYR A 21 5.91 -9.55 6.79
CA TYR A 21 6.75 -10.65 7.28
C TYR A 21 6.01 -11.59 8.23
N SER A 22 5.15 -11.07 9.10
CA SER A 22 4.46 -11.87 10.13
C SER A 22 3.23 -12.61 9.60
N SER A 23 2.52 -12.06 8.62
CA SER A 23 1.25 -12.62 8.13
C SER A 23 1.34 -13.16 6.71
N TYR A 24 1.86 -12.37 5.77
CA TYR A 24 1.84 -12.78 4.36
C TYR A 24 2.89 -13.86 4.06
N LEU A 25 4.12 -13.69 4.51
CA LEU A 25 5.21 -14.61 4.17
C LEU A 25 4.98 -16.04 4.73
N PRO A 26 4.60 -16.23 6.00
CA PRO A 26 4.23 -17.55 6.49
C PRO A 26 3.04 -18.16 5.75
N GLN A 27 2.02 -17.35 5.45
CA GLN A 27 0.84 -17.81 4.71
C GLN A 27 1.17 -18.24 3.27
N PHE A 28 2.15 -17.59 2.63
CA PHE A 28 2.66 -17.99 1.32
C PHE A 28 3.26 -19.40 1.35
N PHE A 29 4.17 -19.66 2.30
CA PHE A 29 4.78 -20.99 2.44
C PHE A 29 3.74 -22.05 2.82
N TYR A 30 2.82 -21.72 3.72
CA TYR A 30 1.74 -22.62 4.10
C TYR A 30 0.84 -22.96 2.92
N ALA A 31 0.46 -21.97 2.12
CA ALA A 31 -0.37 -22.17 0.93
C ALA A 31 0.31 -23.01 -0.15
N MET A 32 1.64 -22.99 -0.23
CA MET A 32 2.39 -23.83 -1.17
C MET A 32 2.60 -25.26 -0.64
N LEU A 33 2.96 -25.39 0.63
CA LEU A 33 3.35 -26.69 1.20
C LEU A 33 2.15 -27.56 1.58
N ALA A 34 1.08 -26.96 2.12
CA ALA A 34 -0.07 -27.73 2.60
C ALA A 34 -0.74 -28.59 1.51
N PRO A 35 -1.09 -28.08 0.32
CA PRO A 35 -1.66 -28.92 -0.73
C PRO A 35 -0.72 -30.04 -1.22
N LEU A 36 0.59 -29.80 -1.24
CA LEU A 36 1.58 -30.81 -1.63
C LEU A 36 1.69 -31.92 -0.60
N LEU A 37 1.72 -31.58 0.69
CA LEU A 37 1.73 -32.56 1.77
C LEU A 37 0.44 -33.37 1.79
N LEU A 38 -0.71 -32.70 1.65
CA LEU A 38 -2.00 -33.38 1.58
C LEU A 38 -2.10 -34.29 0.35
N PHE A 39 -1.56 -33.87 -0.79
CA PHE A 39 -1.46 -34.72 -1.98
C PHE A 39 -0.62 -35.98 -1.70
N ALA A 40 0.55 -35.84 -1.08
CA ALA A 40 1.41 -36.98 -0.75
C ALA A 40 0.72 -38.00 0.18
N ILE A 41 -0.12 -37.53 1.13
CA ILE A 41 -0.90 -38.38 2.01
C ILE A 41 -2.06 -39.05 1.25
N THR A 42 -2.80 -38.27 0.47
CA THR A 42 -4.05 -38.74 -0.17
C THR A 42 -3.81 -39.62 -1.39
N VAL A 43 -2.64 -39.45 -2.08
CA VAL A 43 -2.29 -40.25 -3.25
C VAL A 43 -2.17 -41.74 -2.90
N GLY A 44 -1.70 -42.07 -1.69
CA GLY A 44 -1.61 -43.44 -1.19
C GLY A 44 -2.98 -44.09 -0.91
N ILE A 45 -4.04 -43.29 -0.72
CA ILE A 45 -5.40 -43.76 -0.49
C ILE A 45 -6.17 -43.88 -1.80
N SER A 46 -6.15 -42.78 -2.62
CA SER A 46 -6.80 -42.76 -3.94
C SER A 46 -6.11 -41.72 -4.83
N TRP A 47 -5.25 -42.16 -5.75
CA TRP A 47 -4.53 -41.30 -6.68
C TRP A 47 -5.48 -40.45 -7.55
N ARG A 48 -6.67 -40.97 -7.87
CA ARG A 48 -7.67 -40.27 -8.70
C ARG A 48 -8.23 -39.04 -7.99
N VAL A 49 -8.65 -39.20 -6.73
CA VAL A 49 -9.19 -38.11 -5.92
C VAL A 49 -8.09 -37.07 -5.65
N ALA A 50 -6.89 -37.54 -5.27
CA ALA A 50 -5.75 -36.67 -5.02
C ALA A 50 -5.39 -35.82 -6.25
N LEU A 51 -5.41 -36.42 -7.44
CA LEU A 51 -5.09 -35.72 -8.69
C LEU A 51 -6.14 -34.65 -9.03
N VAL A 52 -7.44 -34.98 -8.87
CA VAL A 52 -8.52 -33.98 -9.08
C VAL A 52 -8.37 -32.80 -8.14
N LEU A 53 -8.13 -33.05 -6.84
CA LEU A 53 -7.91 -31.99 -5.86
C LEU A 53 -6.69 -31.14 -6.23
N LEU A 54 -5.57 -31.76 -6.55
CA LEU A 54 -4.34 -31.04 -6.93
C LEU A 54 -4.50 -30.22 -8.23
N CYS A 55 -5.21 -30.73 -9.23
CA CYS A 55 -5.49 -29.99 -10.47
C CYS A 55 -6.38 -28.76 -10.24
N CYS A 56 -7.23 -28.77 -9.22
CA CYS A 56 -8.06 -27.63 -8.85
C CYS A 56 -7.30 -26.55 -8.06
N VAL A 57 -6.20 -26.91 -7.38
CA VAL A 57 -5.38 -25.99 -6.57
C VAL A 57 -4.92 -24.75 -7.36
N PRO A 58 -4.32 -24.85 -8.57
CA PRO A 58 -3.84 -23.70 -9.33
C PRO A 58 -4.95 -22.76 -9.83
N LEU A 59 -6.21 -23.16 -9.79
CA LEU A 59 -7.32 -22.29 -10.17
C LEU A 59 -7.47 -21.09 -9.22
N ILE A 60 -7.10 -21.24 -7.94
CA ILE A 60 -7.16 -20.15 -6.97
C ILE A 60 -6.14 -19.05 -7.30
N PRO A 61 -4.82 -19.32 -7.44
CA PRO A 61 -3.88 -18.30 -7.90
C PRO A 61 -4.27 -17.64 -9.23
N LEU A 62 -4.79 -18.40 -10.17
CA LEU A 62 -5.28 -17.86 -11.45
C LEU A 62 -6.44 -16.89 -11.24
N SER A 63 -7.40 -17.22 -10.38
CA SER A 63 -8.50 -16.32 -10.04
C SER A 63 -8.02 -15.04 -9.34
N ILE A 64 -7.03 -15.13 -8.45
CA ILE A 64 -6.40 -13.98 -7.78
C ILE A 64 -5.75 -13.05 -8.82
N ILE A 65 -4.98 -13.60 -9.77
CA ILE A 65 -4.34 -12.82 -10.83
C ILE A 65 -5.38 -12.13 -11.73
N ALA A 66 -6.44 -12.83 -12.11
CA ALA A 66 -7.51 -12.27 -12.92
C ALA A 66 -8.21 -11.10 -12.23
N VAL A 67 -8.56 -11.26 -10.96
CA VAL A 67 -9.22 -10.24 -10.16
C VAL A 67 -8.28 -9.07 -9.84
N SER A 68 -6.99 -9.33 -9.57
CA SER A 68 -6.01 -8.28 -9.22
C SER A 68 -5.80 -7.27 -10.36
N LYS A 69 -5.86 -7.70 -11.62
CA LYS A 69 -5.79 -6.80 -12.78
C LYS A 69 -6.97 -5.82 -12.83
N TRP A 70 -8.16 -6.32 -12.53
CA TRP A 70 -9.37 -5.49 -12.45
C TRP A 70 -9.33 -4.55 -11.24
N ALA A 71 -8.89 -5.05 -10.08
CA ALA A 71 -8.76 -4.31 -8.84
C ALA A 71 -7.81 -3.11 -8.94
N LYS A 72 -6.63 -3.28 -9.55
CA LYS A 72 -5.63 -2.21 -9.69
C LYS A 72 -6.21 -0.93 -10.31
N LYS A 73 -7.05 -1.05 -11.34
CA LYS A 73 -7.67 0.10 -12.01
C LYS A 73 -8.64 0.85 -11.10
N ILE A 74 -9.39 0.14 -10.28
CA ILE A 74 -10.35 0.72 -9.33
C ILE A 74 -9.61 1.38 -8.16
N PHE A 75 -8.59 0.71 -7.60
CA PHE A 75 -7.79 1.24 -6.51
C PHE A 75 -7.02 2.52 -6.88
N ALA A 76 -6.42 2.59 -8.06
CA ALA A 76 -5.73 3.80 -8.51
C ALA A 76 -6.68 5.02 -8.52
N LYS A 77 -7.93 4.83 -8.96
CA LYS A 77 -8.96 5.87 -8.95
C LYS A 77 -9.41 6.22 -7.52
N TYR A 78 -9.50 5.23 -6.65
CA TYR A 78 -9.86 5.42 -5.25
C TYR A 78 -8.85 6.31 -4.52
N TRP A 79 -7.54 6.01 -4.64
CA TRP A 79 -6.48 6.78 -3.99
C TRP A 79 -6.47 8.26 -4.42
N GLY A 80 -6.65 8.52 -5.71
CA GLY A 80 -6.72 9.90 -6.20
C GLY A 80 -7.88 10.70 -5.61
N LYS A 81 -9.04 10.07 -5.39
CA LYS A 81 -10.19 10.74 -4.77
C LYS A 81 -10.07 10.84 -3.24
N TYR A 82 -9.43 9.86 -2.60
CA TYR A 82 -9.16 9.89 -1.17
C TYR A 82 -8.26 11.07 -0.77
N THR A 83 -7.13 11.23 -1.47
CA THR A 83 -6.20 12.35 -1.23
C THR A 83 -6.85 13.70 -1.53
N SER A 84 -7.55 13.84 -2.67
CA SER A 84 -8.25 15.07 -3.04
C SER A 84 -9.33 15.47 -2.02
N MET A 85 -10.03 14.52 -1.43
CA MET A 85 -11.00 14.78 -0.37
C MET A 85 -10.32 15.25 0.91
N GLY A 86 -9.22 14.59 1.31
CA GLY A 86 -8.43 14.96 2.48
C GLY A 86 -7.87 16.38 2.37
N ASP A 87 -7.28 16.71 1.24
CA ASP A 87 -6.75 18.05 0.95
C ASP A 87 -7.86 19.10 1.01
N SER A 88 -8.99 18.87 0.34
CA SER A 88 -10.13 19.79 0.33
C SER A 88 -10.75 19.98 1.73
N PHE A 89 -10.76 18.93 2.56
CA PHE A 89 -11.21 19.03 3.94
C PHE A 89 -10.25 19.88 4.78
N LEU A 90 -8.96 19.63 4.68
CA LEU A 90 -7.93 20.35 5.42
C LEU A 90 -7.93 21.84 5.05
N ASP A 91 -7.98 22.16 3.75
CA ASP A 91 -8.09 23.53 3.24
C ASP A 91 -9.34 24.24 3.79
N SER A 92 -10.47 23.53 3.85
CA SER A 92 -11.73 24.08 4.37
C SER A 92 -11.66 24.39 5.86
N VAL A 93 -10.99 23.53 6.64
CA VAL A 93 -10.82 23.73 8.09
C VAL A 93 -9.82 24.86 8.34
N GLN A 94 -8.71 24.92 7.62
CA GLN A 94 -7.70 25.97 7.76
C GLN A 94 -8.26 27.35 7.32
N GLY A 95 -9.04 27.38 6.24
CA GLY A 95 -9.68 28.61 5.72
C GLY A 95 -11.06 28.93 6.31
N LEU A 96 -11.45 28.28 7.40
CA LEU A 96 -12.82 28.45 7.97
C LEU A 96 -13.13 29.89 8.36
N LYS A 97 -12.14 30.60 8.88
CA LYS A 97 -12.29 32.02 9.29
C LYS A 97 -12.55 32.91 8.08
N GLU A 98 -11.79 32.75 7.03
CA GLU A 98 -11.93 33.47 5.76
C GLU A 98 -13.26 33.15 5.08
N LEU A 99 -13.63 31.87 5.04
CA LEU A 99 -14.95 31.46 4.49
C LEU A 99 -16.11 32.12 5.22
N LYS A 100 -16.04 32.27 6.53
CA LYS A 100 -17.06 32.95 7.33
C LYS A 100 -17.07 34.47 7.09
N ILE A 101 -15.90 35.11 7.01
CA ILE A 101 -15.78 36.55 6.76
C ILE A 101 -16.36 36.92 5.38
N PHE A 102 -16.09 36.11 4.35
CA PHE A 102 -16.57 36.35 3.00
C PHE A 102 -17.95 35.75 2.71
N GLY A 103 -18.62 35.09 3.67
CA GLY A 103 -19.93 34.45 3.49
C GLY A 103 -19.92 33.32 2.45
N ALA A 104 -18.76 32.69 2.21
CA ALA A 104 -18.56 31.64 1.20
C ALA A 104 -18.75 30.21 1.76
N ASP A 105 -19.09 30.08 3.03
CA ASP A 105 -19.25 28.81 3.76
C ASP A 105 -20.31 27.89 3.12
N ALA A 106 -21.45 28.45 2.65
CA ALA A 106 -22.49 27.67 2.00
C ALA A 106 -22.06 27.11 0.63
N ALA A 107 -21.23 27.85 -0.13
CA ALA A 107 -20.69 27.38 -1.39
C ALA A 107 -19.64 26.27 -1.18
N GLN A 108 -18.76 26.45 -0.20
CA GLN A 108 -17.76 25.45 0.18
C GLN A 108 -18.41 24.17 0.73
N HIS A 109 -19.49 24.29 1.51
CA HIS A 109 -20.26 23.16 2.00
C HIS A 109 -20.85 22.32 0.85
N ARG A 110 -21.43 22.95 -0.16
CA ARG A 110 -21.93 22.23 -1.36
C ARG A 110 -20.81 21.51 -2.09
N LYS A 111 -19.68 22.17 -2.34
CA LYS A 111 -18.51 21.57 -2.97
C LYS A 111 -17.98 20.38 -2.18
N MET A 112 -17.93 20.49 -0.86
CA MET A 112 -17.51 19.40 0.03
C MET A 112 -18.48 18.21 -0.05
N ASN A 113 -19.79 18.46 -0.07
CA ASN A 113 -20.79 17.40 -0.21
C ASN A 113 -20.69 16.67 -1.56
N GLU A 114 -20.45 17.40 -2.65
CA GLU A 114 -20.21 16.80 -3.98
C GLU A 114 -18.98 15.91 -3.97
N THR A 115 -17.87 16.40 -3.44
CA THR A 115 -16.61 15.63 -3.31
C THR A 115 -16.79 14.39 -2.43
N SER A 116 -17.52 14.52 -1.31
CA SER A 116 -17.85 13.40 -0.41
C SER A 116 -18.72 12.36 -1.08
N GLU A 117 -19.71 12.77 -1.88
CA GLU A 117 -20.58 11.85 -2.61
C GLU A 117 -19.81 11.12 -3.74
N GLU A 118 -18.88 11.78 -4.41
CA GLU A 118 -17.99 11.11 -5.35
C GLU A 118 -17.08 10.09 -4.67
N PHE A 119 -16.53 10.45 -3.51
CA PHE A 119 -15.72 9.53 -2.71
C PHE A 119 -16.54 8.33 -2.23
N ARG A 120 -17.75 8.56 -1.72
CA ARG A 120 -18.68 7.48 -1.34
C ARG A 120 -18.94 6.51 -2.50
N LYS A 121 -19.25 7.02 -3.71
CA LYS A 121 -19.48 6.18 -4.90
C LYS A 121 -18.29 5.31 -5.26
N ILE A 122 -17.08 5.85 -5.15
CA ILE A 122 -15.85 5.11 -5.44
C ILE A 122 -15.57 4.07 -4.35
N THR A 123 -15.77 4.43 -3.06
CA THR A 123 -15.64 3.51 -1.93
C THR A 123 -16.58 2.32 -2.08
N MET A 124 -17.85 2.57 -2.46
CA MET A 124 -18.80 1.48 -2.72
C MET A 124 -18.36 0.58 -3.88
N LYS A 125 -17.73 1.12 -4.93
CA LYS A 125 -17.17 0.30 -6.01
C LYS A 125 -16.00 -0.57 -5.52
N VAL A 126 -15.15 -0.05 -4.64
CA VAL A 126 -14.07 -0.82 -4.02
C VAL A 126 -14.63 -1.95 -3.17
N LEU A 127 -15.64 -1.68 -2.34
CA LEU A 127 -16.32 -2.69 -1.52
C LEU A 127 -16.95 -3.79 -2.36
N VAL A 128 -17.71 -3.43 -3.39
CA VAL A 128 -18.32 -4.41 -4.32
C VAL A 128 -17.24 -5.25 -4.99
N MET A 129 -16.14 -4.64 -5.42
CA MET A 129 -15.02 -5.38 -6.00
C MET A 129 -14.38 -6.35 -5.01
N GLN A 130 -14.17 -5.93 -3.75
CA GLN A 130 -13.61 -6.81 -2.71
C GLN A 130 -14.53 -8.00 -2.42
N LEU A 131 -15.82 -7.74 -2.26
CA LEU A 131 -16.81 -8.81 -2.06
C LEU A 131 -16.87 -9.78 -3.26
N ALA A 132 -16.91 -9.25 -4.48
CA ALA A 132 -16.89 -10.07 -5.69
C ALA A 132 -15.61 -10.90 -5.80
N SER A 133 -14.46 -10.33 -5.46
CA SER A 133 -13.18 -11.02 -5.43
C SER A 133 -13.21 -12.21 -4.46
N THR A 134 -13.67 -11.97 -3.23
CA THR A 134 -13.77 -13.01 -2.19
C THR A 134 -14.76 -14.10 -2.63
N THR A 135 -15.93 -13.70 -3.18
CA THR A 135 -16.93 -14.65 -3.67
C THR A 135 -16.39 -15.54 -4.80
N ILE A 136 -15.63 -14.99 -5.75
CA ILE A 136 -15.00 -15.77 -6.82
C ILE A 136 -13.99 -16.76 -6.24
N MET A 137 -13.16 -16.33 -5.30
CA MET A 137 -12.19 -17.21 -4.64
C MET A 137 -12.87 -18.32 -3.85
N ASP A 138 -13.95 -18.00 -3.13
CA ASP A 138 -14.74 -18.97 -2.39
C ASP A 138 -15.42 -19.98 -3.33
N LEU A 139 -15.98 -19.51 -4.45
CA LEU A 139 -16.59 -20.38 -5.46
C LEU A 139 -15.57 -21.37 -6.04
N VAL A 140 -14.34 -20.91 -6.33
CA VAL A 140 -13.27 -21.78 -6.84
C VAL A 140 -12.81 -22.77 -5.76
N ALA A 141 -12.62 -22.32 -4.52
CA ALA A 141 -12.17 -23.16 -3.41
C ALA A 141 -13.18 -24.24 -3.07
N TYR A 142 -14.42 -23.85 -2.79
CA TYR A 142 -15.48 -24.82 -2.44
C TYR A 142 -15.95 -25.63 -3.63
N GLY A 143 -15.91 -25.09 -4.85
CA GLY A 143 -16.16 -25.82 -6.08
C GLY A 143 -15.12 -26.93 -6.30
N GLY A 144 -13.83 -26.64 -6.09
CA GLY A 144 -12.76 -27.62 -6.16
C GLY A 144 -12.90 -28.71 -5.08
N ALA A 145 -13.22 -28.32 -3.83
CA ALA A 145 -13.50 -29.27 -2.77
C ALA A 145 -14.73 -30.15 -3.12
N GLY A 146 -15.80 -29.55 -3.65
CA GLY A 146 -16.99 -30.28 -4.09
C GLY A 146 -16.70 -31.31 -5.19
N LEU A 147 -15.84 -30.96 -6.16
CA LEU A 147 -15.37 -31.92 -7.18
C LEU A 147 -14.57 -33.07 -6.56
N GLY A 148 -13.69 -32.77 -5.59
CA GLY A 148 -12.96 -33.79 -4.83
C GLY A 148 -13.89 -34.73 -4.06
N ILE A 149 -14.90 -34.18 -3.38
CA ILE A 149 -15.94 -34.94 -2.67
C ILE A 149 -16.74 -35.84 -3.63
N ALA A 150 -17.20 -35.28 -4.74
CA ALA A 150 -17.91 -36.05 -5.77
C ALA A 150 -17.06 -37.19 -6.31
N MET A 151 -15.76 -36.93 -6.54
CA MET A 151 -14.84 -37.96 -7.00
C MET A 151 -14.56 -39.04 -5.93
N ALA A 152 -14.51 -38.65 -4.65
CA ALA A 152 -14.38 -39.61 -3.54
C ALA A 152 -15.60 -40.55 -3.46
N LEU A 153 -16.82 -40.02 -3.57
CA LEU A 153 -18.07 -40.80 -3.61
C LEU A 153 -18.13 -41.72 -4.82
N LEU A 154 -17.76 -41.22 -6.01
CA LEU A 154 -17.66 -42.05 -7.21
C LEU A 154 -16.60 -43.17 -7.05
N SER A 155 -15.56 -42.92 -6.30
CA SER A 155 -14.51 -43.91 -6.04
C SER A 155 -15.02 -45.10 -5.18
N VAL A 156 -15.95 -44.84 -4.28
CA VAL A 156 -16.60 -45.89 -3.50
C VAL A 156 -17.46 -46.81 -4.41
N THR A 157 -18.27 -46.19 -5.25
CA THR A 157 -19.24 -46.93 -6.08
C THR A 157 -18.61 -47.64 -7.26
N ARG A 158 -17.61 -47.01 -7.93
CA ARG A 158 -17.03 -47.54 -9.17
C ARG A 158 -15.70 -48.30 -9.00
N TRP A 159 -14.94 -47.98 -7.95
CA TRP A 159 -13.58 -48.51 -7.78
C TRP A 159 -13.37 -49.20 -6.42
N GLY A 160 -14.45 -49.44 -5.65
CA GLY A 160 -14.37 -50.22 -4.43
C GLY A 160 -13.54 -49.55 -3.29
N LEU A 161 -13.46 -48.21 -3.30
CA LEU A 161 -12.80 -47.51 -2.20
C LEU A 161 -13.57 -47.75 -0.89
N SER A 162 -12.85 -48.01 0.18
CA SER A 162 -13.45 -48.19 1.52
C SER A 162 -14.24 -46.93 1.92
N PRO A 163 -15.44 -47.05 2.49
CA PRO A 163 -16.22 -45.92 2.99
C PRO A 163 -15.46 -45.04 4.01
N ILE A 164 -14.64 -45.66 4.83
CA ILE A 164 -13.79 -44.98 5.82
C ILE A 164 -12.75 -44.10 5.10
N ALA A 165 -12.10 -44.64 4.06
CA ALA A 165 -11.15 -43.90 3.24
C ALA A 165 -11.81 -42.75 2.48
N ALA A 166 -13.02 -42.97 1.97
CA ALA A 166 -13.78 -41.92 1.34
C ALA A 166 -14.17 -40.78 2.31
N LEU A 167 -14.60 -41.15 3.52
CA LEU A 167 -14.91 -40.17 4.57
C LEU A 167 -13.66 -39.31 4.91
N PHE A 168 -12.49 -39.93 5.04
CA PHE A 168 -11.25 -39.23 5.25
C PHE A 168 -10.95 -38.22 4.12
N LEU A 169 -11.07 -38.66 2.84
CA LEU A 169 -10.85 -37.82 1.68
C LEU A 169 -11.85 -36.67 1.60
N ILE A 170 -13.11 -36.88 1.99
CA ILE A 170 -14.14 -35.83 2.06
C ILE A 170 -13.76 -34.76 3.10
N LEU A 171 -13.33 -35.18 4.28
CA LEU A 171 -12.94 -34.25 5.35
C LEU A 171 -11.70 -33.43 4.95
N VAL A 172 -10.72 -34.07 4.33
CA VAL A 172 -9.46 -33.42 3.91
C VAL A 172 -9.63 -32.58 2.63
N ALA A 173 -10.66 -32.83 1.81
CA ALA A 173 -10.86 -32.13 0.54
C ALA A 173 -10.92 -30.60 0.70
N VAL A 174 -11.51 -30.11 1.78
CA VAL A 174 -11.59 -28.66 2.06
C VAL A 174 -10.24 -28.08 2.44
N ASP A 175 -9.43 -28.87 3.17
CA ASP A 175 -8.11 -28.42 3.65
C ASP A 175 -7.10 -28.19 2.53
N PHE A 176 -7.30 -28.75 1.33
CA PHE A 176 -6.49 -28.45 0.15
C PHE A 176 -6.61 -26.99 -0.27
N PHE A 177 -7.76 -26.35 -0.03
CA PHE A 177 -8.09 -25.03 -0.56
C PHE A 177 -8.04 -23.92 0.48
N LEU A 178 -8.25 -24.22 1.78
CA LEU A 178 -8.24 -23.22 2.86
C LEU A 178 -6.94 -22.41 2.92
N PRO A 179 -5.73 -23.00 2.82
CA PRO A 179 -4.48 -22.25 2.84
C PRO A 179 -4.36 -21.24 1.69
N LEU A 180 -4.79 -21.63 0.49
CA LEU A 180 -4.74 -20.76 -0.69
C LEU A 180 -5.79 -19.65 -0.62
N ARG A 181 -6.97 -19.94 -0.08
CA ARG A 181 -8.00 -18.94 0.18
C ARG A 181 -7.50 -17.88 1.16
N ALA A 182 -6.90 -18.29 2.26
CA ALA A 182 -6.30 -17.40 3.26
C ALA A 182 -5.14 -16.58 2.64
N PHE A 183 -4.32 -17.19 1.79
CA PHE A 183 -3.28 -16.50 1.03
C PHE A 183 -3.86 -15.42 0.10
N GLY A 184 -4.98 -15.71 -0.57
CA GLY A 184 -5.66 -14.72 -1.41
C GLY A 184 -6.13 -13.49 -0.63
N SER A 185 -6.63 -13.64 0.59
CA SER A 185 -6.99 -12.50 1.44
C SER A 185 -5.76 -11.73 1.96
N ALA A 186 -4.65 -12.42 2.22
CA ALA A 186 -3.37 -11.81 2.63
C ALA A 186 -2.66 -11.04 1.49
N PHE A 187 -3.08 -11.22 0.24
CA PHE A 187 -2.46 -10.55 -0.91
C PHE A 187 -2.53 -9.01 -0.83
N HIS A 188 -3.61 -8.46 -0.29
CA HIS A 188 -3.73 -7.02 -0.10
C HIS A 188 -2.73 -6.48 0.92
N ILE A 189 -2.43 -7.24 1.97
CA ILE A 189 -1.40 -6.94 2.96
C ILE A 189 -0.02 -6.89 2.30
N ALA A 190 0.26 -7.87 1.42
CA ALA A 190 1.51 -7.91 0.67
C ALA A 190 1.73 -6.67 -0.20
N MET A 191 0.71 -6.22 -0.91
CA MET A 191 0.80 -5.02 -1.77
C MET A 191 1.15 -3.76 -0.97
N ASN A 192 0.57 -3.60 0.22
CA ASN A 192 0.89 -2.48 1.11
C ASN A 192 2.33 -2.59 1.63
N GLY A 193 2.74 -3.77 2.09
CA GLY A 193 4.10 -4.02 2.59
C GLY A 193 5.18 -3.78 1.52
N VAL A 194 4.97 -4.24 0.28
CA VAL A 194 5.89 -3.99 -0.83
C VAL A 194 5.98 -2.49 -1.14
N SER A 195 4.84 -1.78 -1.17
CA SER A 195 4.83 -0.33 -1.41
C SER A 195 5.53 0.45 -0.30
N ALA A 196 5.33 0.07 0.95
CA ALA A 196 6.03 0.64 2.11
C ALA A 196 7.53 0.37 2.05
N GLY A 197 7.92 -0.88 1.75
CA GLY A 197 9.32 -1.28 1.59
C GLY A 197 10.04 -0.48 0.50
N GLN A 198 9.41 -0.27 -0.66
CA GLN A 198 9.97 0.56 -1.72
C GLN A 198 10.21 2.00 -1.28
N LYS A 199 9.27 2.60 -0.52
CA LYS A 199 9.44 3.96 0.01
C LYS A 199 10.57 4.04 1.04
N ILE A 200 10.67 3.06 1.94
CA ILE A 200 11.74 2.98 2.93
C ILE A 200 13.09 2.81 2.24
N LEU A 201 13.21 1.89 1.27
CA LEU A 201 14.44 1.67 0.53
C LEU A 201 14.84 2.91 -0.29
N SER A 202 13.87 3.61 -0.90
CA SER A 202 14.15 4.86 -1.61
C SER A 202 14.63 5.97 -0.69
N LEU A 203 14.20 5.97 0.56
CA LEU A 203 14.67 6.92 1.58
C LEU A 203 16.09 6.58 2.05
N LEU A 204 16.33 5.31 2.36
CA LEU A 204 17.65 4.82 2.79
C LEU A 204 18.72 4.89 1.69
N GLY A 205 18.33 4.88 0.43
CA GLY A 205 19.22 5.02 -0.72
C GLY A 205 19.50 6.47 -1.13
N GLN A 206 19.02 7.47 -0.38
CA GLN A 206 19.40 8.86 -0.60
C GLN A 206 20.79 9.08 -0.01
N ASP A 207 21.65 9.74 -0.78
CA ASP A 207 22.96 10.13 -0.29
C ASP A 207 22.81 11.09 0.91
N ASP A 208 23.63 10.88 1.93
CA ASP A 208 23.69 11.79 3.07
C ASP A 208 24.10 13.19 2.61
N PRO A 209 23.48 14.24 3.15
CA PRO A 209 23.90 15.60 2.84
C PRO A 209 25.37 15.77 3.21
N VAL A 210 26.14 16.23 2.25
CA VAL A 210 27.56 16.52 2.49
C VAL A 210 27.64 17.76 3.39
N TRP A 211 27.87 17.54 4.67
CA TRP A 211 28.13 18.60 5.62
C TRP A 211 29.59 19.05 5.49
N GLY A 212 29.84 20.36 5.56
CA GLY A 212 31.19 20.87 5.64
C GLY A 212 31.96 20.27 6.84
N GLN A 213 33.16 19.80 6.59
CA GLN A 213 34.02 19.20 7.65
C GLN A 213 34.87 20.22 8.38
N GLU A 214 34.89 21.47 7.93
CA GLU A 214 35.67 22.51 8.56
C GLU A 214 34.98 23.03 9.82
N ALA A 215 35.72 23.04 10.94
CA ALA A 215 35.24 23.65 12.16
C ALA A 215 35.15 25.18 11.95
N VAL A 216 33.99 25.75 12.26
CA VAL A 216 33.80 27.20 12.24
C VAL A 216 34.66 27.80 13.37
N THR A 217 35.84 28.28 13.05
CA THR A 217 36.78 28.90 14.01
C THR A 217 36.56 30.40 14.14
N ASP A 218 35.90 31.01 13.18
CA ASP A 218 35.54 32.43 13.19
C ASP A 218 34.04 32.63 13.17
N THR A 219 33.55 33.64 13.84
CA THR A 219 32.10 33.93 13.97
C THR A 219 31.63 35.04 13.06
N GLU A 220 32.51 35.58 12.20
CA GLU A 220 32.08 36.46 11.12
C GLU A 220 31.62 35.61 9.93
N LEU A 221 30.33 35.75 9.54
CA LEU A 221 29.78 35.07 8.38
C LEU A 221 29.83 36.01 7.18
N LYS A 222 30.39 35.53 6.06
CA LYS A 222 30.43 36.25 4.78
C LYS A 222 29.80 35.45 3.67
N LEU A 223 28.96 36.09 2.90
CA LEU A 223 28.53 35.62 1.58
C LEU A 223 29.30 36.46 0.55
N GLU A 224 30.01 35.80 -0.35
CA GLU A 224 30.77 36.47 -1.40
C GLU A 224 30.32 36.00 -2.78
N GLY A 225 29.63 36.89 -3.52
CA GLY A 225 29.16 36.60 -4.89
C GLY A 225 28.24 35.39 -5.02
N VAL A 226 27.42 35.12 -4.01
CA VAL A 226 26.58 33.91 -3.97
C VAL A 226 25.43 34.02 -4.94
N THR A 227 25.37 33.06 -5.87
CA THR A 227 24.22 32.84 -6.77
C THR A 227 23.59 31.49 -6.42
N PHE A 228 22.30 31.46 -6.16
CA PHE A 228 21.61 30.25 -5.71
C PHE A 228 20.25 30.06 -6.39
N SER A 229 19.96 28.83 -6.80
CA SER A 229 18.71 28.39 -7.37
C SER A 229 18.25 27.08 -6.72
N TYR A 230 16.95 26.93 -6.42
CA TYR A 230 16.38 25.68 -5.87
C TYR A 230 16.15 24.61 -6.95
N ASP A 231 15.89 25.00 -8.18
CA ASP A 231 15.51 24.11 -9.28
C ASP A 231 16.43 24.18 -10.51
N GLY A 232 17.48 24.99 -10.43
CA GLY A 232 18.43 25.25 -11.52
C GLY A 232 17.83 26.02 -12.72
N LYS A 233 16.56 26.48 -12.61
CA LYS A 233 15.89 27.21 -13.69
C LYS A 233 15.77 28.71 -13.44
N ARG A 234 15.65 29.10 -12.18
CA ARG A 234 15.52 30.49 -11.76
C ARG A 234 16.41 30.74 -10.57
N ASP A 235 17.27 31.73 -10.71
CA ASP A 235 18.10 32.19 -9.60
C ASP A 235 17.24 32.99 -8.61
N VAL A 236 17.31 32.59 -7.34
CA VAL A 236 16.63 33.21 -6.21
C VAL A 236 17.56 34.25 -5.57
N LEU A 237 18.85 33.97 -5.63
CA LEU A 237 19.91 34.91 -5.25
C LEU A 237 20.87 35.05 -6.44
N GLU A 238 21.20 36.29 -6.81
CA GLU A 238 22.13 36.61 -7.88
C GLU A 238 23.27 37.48 -7.34
N ASN A 239 24.50 36.94 -7.35
CA ASN A 239 25.71 37.63 -6.98
C ASN A 239 25.62 38.40 -5.64
N VAL A 240 25.02 37.75 -4.62
CA VAL A 240 24.80 38.37 -3.30
C VAL A 240 26.09 38.37 -2.50
N THR A 241 26.53 39.55 -2.06
CA THR A 241 27.67 39.75 -1.16
C THR A 241 27.17 40.42 0.11
N MET A 242 27.33 39.76 1.26
CA MET A 242 26.89 40.25 2.56
C MET A 242 27.87 39.81 3.65
N THR A 243 28.07 40.67 4.65
CA THR A 243 28.88 40.36 5.83
C THR A 243 28.04 40.50 7.09
N PHE A 244 28.05 39.45 7.92
CA PHE A 244 27.35 39.44 9.19
C PHE A 244 28.38 39.55 10.32
N PRO A 245 28.35 40.66 11.07
CA PRO A 245 29.34 40.91 12.08
C PRO A 245 29.26 39.91 13.25
N ARG A 246 30.40 39.66 13.90
CA ARG A 246 30.52 38.73 15.01
C ARG A 246 29.62 39.04 16.20
N HIS A 247 29.36 40.30 16.45
CA HIS A 247 28.53 40.78 17.55
C HIS A 247 27.47 41.75 17.04
N GLY A 248 26.25 41.61 17.53
CA GLY A 248 25.15 42.48 17.17
C GLY A 248 23.99 41.73 16.52
N MET A 249 22.97 42.47 16.16
CA MET A 249 21.80 41.98 15.47
C MET A 249 21.77 42.56 14.05
N THR A 250 21.72 41.68 13.05
CA THR A 250 21.59 42.07 11.66
C THR A 250 20.15 41.79 11.20
N ALA A 251 19.47 42.80 10.70
CA ALA A 251 18.12 42.66 10.16
C ALA A 251 18.14 42.59 8.62
N LEU A 252 17.63 41.52 8.03
CA LEU A 252 17.40 41.40 6.59
C LEU A 252 16.01 41.95 6.25
N VAL A 253 15.99 43.09 5.54
CA VAL A 253 14.75 43.82 5.17
C VAL A 253 14.63 43.84 3.65
N GLY A 254 13.40 43.68 3.16
CA GLY A 254 13.10 43.72 1.72
C GLY A 254 11.70 43.18 1.42
N GLU A 255 11.26 43.26 0.17
CA GLU A 255 9.94 42.79 -0.28
C GLU A 255 9.73 41.28 -0.07
N SER A 256 8.47 40.85 0.01
CA SER A 256 8.16 39.44 0.11
C SER A 256 8.63 38.71 -1.15
N GLY A 257 9.33 37.59 -1.00
CA GLY A 257 9.86 36.81 -2.12
C GLY A 257 11.24 37.21 -2.63
N CYS A 258 11.90 38.24 -2.08
CA CYS A 258 13.25 38.69 -2.52
C CYS A 258 14.43 37.81 -2.02
N GLY A 259 14.16 36.62 -1.48
CA GLY A 259 15.23 35.68 -1.11
C GLY A 259 15.77 35.78 0.32
N LYS A 260 15.16 36.56 1.23
CA LYS A 260 15.62 36.71 2.64
C LYS A 260 15.76 35.37 3.38
N SER A 261 14.71 34.55 3.30
CA SER A 261 14.73 33.22 3.92
C SER A 261 15.76 32.28 3.27
N THR A 262 16.04 32.46 2.00
CA THR A 262 17.09 31.71 1.28
C THR A 262 18.47 32.07 1.79
N VAL A 263 18.75 33.36 2.03
CA VAL A 263 20.02 33.82 2.63
C VAL A 263 20.24 33.23 4.03
N VAL A 264 19.18 33.08 4.82
CA VAL A 264 19.29 32.52 6.19
C VAL A 264 19.48 31.01 6.18
N ASN A 265 19.01 30.33 5.13
CA ASN A 265 19.06 28.85 5.01
C ASN A 265 20.34 28.34 4.31
N LEU A 266 21.13 29.24 3.72
CA LEU A 266 22.44 28.94 3.13
C LEU A 266 23.52 28.89 4.21
#